data_39645200033494ab702063437ffa347f
#
_entry.id   39645200033494ab702063437ffa347f
#
_cell.length_a   1.000
_cell.length_b   1.000
_cell.length_c   1.000
_cell.angle_alpha   90.00
_cell.angle_beta   90.00
_cell.angle_gamma   90.00
#
_symmetry.space_group_name_H-M   'P 1'
#
loop_
_entity.id
_entity.type
_entity.pdbx_description
1 polymer ?
#
loop_
_entity_poly.entity_id
_entity_poly.type
_entity_poly.pdbx_seq_one_letter_code
_entity_poly.pdbx_strand_id
1 'polypeptide(L)'
;YNQDIQGVWGCTRCYNCNTVCPMEVAPMDQIGKIKHEILERKQPSDSRPVRHRKVMVELVKQGGWVDERKFGLMVVGNYLRDVQGILSIGPLGVRMLLRGKFPFSFEPSEGTKTVRSLIESVQSLEKEKP
;
A
#
# COMPACT_ATOMS: atom_id res chain seq x y z
N TYR A 1 -12.48 -7.53 -12.76
CA TYR A 1 -11.12 -7.28 -12.24
C TYR A 1 -11.11 -6.39 -10.99
N ASN A 2 -11.98 -5.39 -10.88
CA ASN A 2 -12.03 -4.50 -9.72
C ASN A 2 -12.39 -5.20 -8.40
N GLN A 3 -13.18 -6.27 -8.47
CA GLN A 3 -13.65 -7.02 -7.29
C GLN A 3 -12.83 -8.27 -7.03
N ASP A 4 -11.95 -8.67 -7.94
CA ASP A 4 -11.11 -9.86 -7.80
C ASP A 4 -9.85 -9.57 -6.98
N ILE A 5 -10.00 -9.66 -5.66
CA ILE A 5 -8.91 -9.45 -4.70
C ILE A 5 -7.92 -10.63 -4.74
N GLN A 6 -8.40 -11.85 -5.00
CA GLN A 6 -7.56 -13.06 -5.00
C GLN A 6 -6.76 -13.20 -6.29
N GLY A 7 -7.27 -12.71 -7.41
CA GLY A 7 -6.56 -12.70 -8.70
C GLY A 7 -5.57 -11.54 -8.82
N VAL A 8 -6.01 -10.48 -9.47
CA VAL A 8 -5.15 -9.34 -9.83
C VAL A 8 -4.57 -8.63 -8.62
N TRP A 9 -5.41 -8.35 -7.59
CA TRP A 9 -4.97 -7.58 -6.41
C TRP A 9 -4.22 -8.39 -5.37
N GLY A 10 -4.43 -9.72 -5.32
CA GLY A 10 -3.67 -10.64 -4.47
C GLY A 10 -2.23 -10.86 -4.91
N CYS A 11 -1.88 -10.49 -6.14
CA CYS A 11 -0.53 -10.65 -6.66
C CYS A 11 0.50 -9.77 -5.94
N THR A 12 1.47 -10.40 -5.28
CA THR A 12 2.53 -9.77 -4.48
C THR A 12 3.75 -9.33 -5.30
N ARG A 13 3.76 -9.53 -6.61
CA ARG A 13 4.90 -9.25 -7.50
C ARG A 13 6.17 -10.03 -7.15
N CYS A 14 6.04 -11.28 -6.77
CA CYS A 14 7.22 -12.14 -6.48
C CYS A 14 7.99 -12.60 -7.73
N TYR A 15 7.49 -12.33 -8.94
CA TYR A 15 8.08 -12.68 -10.25
C TYR A 15 8.26 -14.18 -10.51
N ASN A 16 7.86 -15.05 -9.63
CA ASN A 16 8.01 -16.50 -9.81
C ASN A 16 7.31 -17.01 -11.08
N CYS A 17 6.14 -16.46 -11.42
CA CYS A 17 5.41 -16.82 -12.64
C CYS A 17 6.18 -16.44 -13.94
N ASN A 18 6.99 -15.37 -13.92
CA ASN A 18 7.84 -15.01 -15.04
C ASN A 18 9.00 -15.99 -15.18
N THR A 19 9.62 -16.38 -14.04
CA THR A 19 10.79 -17.28 -14.01
C THR A 19 10.46 -18.68 -14.52
N VAL A 20 9.27 -19.20 -14.17
CA VAL A 20 8.85 -20.56 -14.55
C VAL A 20 8.06 -20.63 -15.86
N CYS A 21 7.84 -19.49 -16.53
CA CYS A 21 7.03 -19.45 -17.75
C CYS A 21 7.79 -19.96 -18.97
N PRO A 22 7.44 -21.12 -19.56
CA PRO A 22 8.16 -21.67 -20.71
C PRO A 22 7.89 -20.87 -22.00
N MET A 23 6.83 -20.06 -22.02
CA MET A 23 6.41 -19.28 -23.17
C MET A 23 6.92 -17.84 -23.14
N GLU A 24 7.65 -17.44 -22.10
CA GLU A 24 8.23 -16.10 -21.91
C GLU A 24 7.21 -14.94 -22.03
N VAL A 25 5.92 -15.22 -21.75
CA VAL A 25 4.84 -14.20 -21.85
C VAL A 25 4.81 -13.19 -20.70
N ALA A 26 5.73 -13.30 -19.77
CA ALA A 26 5.87 -12.39 -18.63
C ALA A 26 4.55 -12.09 -17.90
N PRO A 27 3.89 -13.09 -17.28
CA PRO A 27 2.55 -12.91 -16.69
C PRO A 27 2.48 -11.79 -15.65
N MET A 28 3.57 -11.56 -14.91
CA MET A 28 3.65 -10.49 -13.92
C MET A 28 3.50 -9.10 -14.53
N ASP A 29 4.09 -8.90 -15.71
CA ASP A 29 4.04 -7.61 -16.41
C ASP A 29 2.63 -7.34 -16.96
N GLN A 30 1.93 -8.38 -17.41
CA GLN A 30 0.54 -8.29 -17.83
C GLN A 30 -0.38 -7.92 -16.65
N ILE A 31 -0.19 -8.57 -15.49
CA ILE A 31 -0.91 -8.22 -14.26
C ILE A 31 -0.61 -6.77 -13.85
N GLY A 32 0.65 -6.33 -14.01
CA GLY A 32 1.07 -4.96 -13.75
C GLY A 32 0.33 -3.94 -14.62
N LYS A 33 0.22 -4.20 -15.92
CA LYS A 33 -0.53 -3.37 -16.89
C LYS A 33 -2.00 -3.29 -16.52
N ILE A 34 -2.65 -4.42 -16.22
CA ILE A 34 -4.06 -4.47 -15.80
C ILE A 34 -4.29 -3.65 -14.53
N LYS A 35 -3.41 -3.78 -13.52
CA LYS A 35 -3.49 -2.97 -12.29
C LYS A 35 -3.39 -1.47 -12.58
N HIS A 36 -2.48 -1.08 -13.47
CA HIS A 36 -2.29 0.31 -13.86
C HIS A 36 -3.53 0.86 -14.56
N GLU A 37 -4.05 0.14 -15.54
CA GLU A 37 -5.26 0.50 -16.27
C GLU A 37 -6.49 0.66 -15.35
N ILE A 38 -6.68 -0.23 -14.36
CA ILE A 38 -7.76 -0.10 -13.37
C ILE A 38 -7.61 1.19 -12.55
N LEU A 39 -6.38 1.54 -12.17
CA LEU A 39 -6.11 2.75 -11.39
C LEU A 39 -6.31 4.02 -12.21
N GLU A 40 -5.92 4.02 -13.50
CA GLU A 40 -6.12 5.16 -14.41
C GLU A 40 -7.60 5.43 -14.69
N ARG A 41 -8.42 4.38 -14.81
CA ARG A 41 -9.87 4.53 -15.00
C ARG A 41 -10.61 5.15 -13.81
N LYS A 42 -9.88 5.57 -12.75
CA LYS A 42 -10.41 6.21 -11.53
C LYS A 42 -11.54 5.42 -10.83
N GLN A 43 -11.59 4.12 -11.05
CA GLN A 43 -12.50 3.20 -10.38
C GLN A 43 -11.75 2.14 -9.53
N PRO A 44 -10.79 2.55 -8.67
CA PRO A 44 -10.16 1.59 -7.79
C PRO A 44 -11.20 1.07 -6.81
N SER A 45 -11.31 -0.25 -6.71
CA SER A 45 -12.07 -0.85 -5.62
C SER A 45 -11.52 -0.36 -4.26
N ASP A 46 -12.37 -0.15 -3.27
CA ASP A 46 -11.93 0.15 -1.90
C ASP A 46 -11.41 -1.13 -1.20
N SER A 47 -10.63 -1.90 -1.93
CA SER A 47 -10.03 -3.14 -1.42
C SER A 47 -8.82 -2.83 -0.55
N ARG A 48 -8.57 -3.71 0.46
CA ARG A 48 -7.39 -3.58 1.34
C ARG A 48 -6.06 -3.41 0.57
N PRO A 49 -5.77 -4.17 -0.52
CA PRO A 49 -4.54 -3.99 -1.29
C PRO A 49 -4.40 -2.62 -1.93
N VAL A 50 -5.48 -2.03 -2.44
CA VAL A 50 -5.46 -0.68 -3.02
C VAL A 50 -5.26 0.36 -1.93
N ARG A 51 -5.96 0.22 -0.80
CA ARG A 51 -5.82 1.09 0.38
C ARG A 51 -4.40 1.03 0.94
N HIS A 52 -3.83 -0.17 1.07
CA HIS A 52 -2.45 -0.38 1.49
C HIS A 52 -1.47 0.48 0.69
N ARG A 53 -1.56 0.49 -0.64
CA ARG A 53 -0.68 1.29 -1.51
C ARG A 53 -0.87 2.79 -1.30
N LYS A 54 -2.11 3.26 -1.25
CA LYS A 54 -2.42 4.68 -1.04
C LYS A 54 -1.87 5.17 0.29
N VAL A 55 -2.16 4.43 1.37
CA VAL A 55 -1.69 4.76 2.72
C VAL A 55 -0.17 4.73 2.81
N MET A 56 0.48 3.75 2.18
CA MET A 56 1.95 3.67 2.16
C MET A 56 2.58 4.93 1.53
N VAL A 57 2.11 5.34 0.35
CA VAL A 57 2.61 6.55 -0.33
C VAL A 57 2.34 7.79 0.51
N GLU A 58 1.16 7.90 1.11
CA GLU A 58 0.78 9.04 1.96
C GLU A 58 1.70 9.14 3.20
N LEU A 59 1.95 8.05 3.90
CA LEU A 59 2.80 8.04 5.09
C LEU A 59 4.27 8.33 4.75
N VAL A 60 4.77 7.77 3.65
CA VAL A 60 6.14 8.08 3.17
C VAL A 60 6.27 9.56 2.79
N LYS A 61 5.24 10.13 2.16
CA LYS A 61 5.21 11.57 1.85
C LYS A 61 5.21 12.44 3.12
N GLN A 62 4.57 11.98 4.19
CA GLN A 62 4.48 12.72 5.45
C GLN A 62 5.76 12.62 6.30
N GLY A 63 6.32 11.43 6.42
CA GLY A 63 7.40 11.14 7.37
C GLY A 63 8.74 10.71 6.77
N GLY A 64 8.83 10.57 5.43
CA GLY A 64 10.00 10.03 4.73
C GLY A 64 10.08 8.50 4.77
N TRP A 65 9.42 7.87 5.72
CA TRP A 65 9.23 6.43 5.84
C TRP A 65 7.84 6.11 6.42
N VAL A 66 7.52 4.82 6.57
CA VAL A 66 6.19 4.38 7.00
C VAL A 66 6.06 4.39 8.53
N ASP A 67 5.11 5.15 9.06
CA ASP A 67 4.70 5.06 10.47
C ASP A 67 3.81 3.83 10.64
N GLU A 68 4.37 2.76 11.22
CA GLU A 68 3.69 1.46 11.37
C GLU A 68 2.39 1.55 12.19
N ARG A 69 2.33 2.46 13.16
CA ARG A 69 1.15 2.66 14.02
C ARG A 69 -0.03 3.17 13.22
N LYS A 70 0.21 4.23 12.43
CA LYS A 70 -0.79 4.82 11.54
C LYS A 70 -1.13 3.87 10.40
N PHE A 71 -0.12 3.20 9.85
CA PHE A 71 -0.29 2.26 8.76
C PHE A 71 -1.30 1.14 9.08
N GLY A 72 -1.11 0.44 10.21
CA GLY A 72 -2.03 -0.60 10.63
C GLY A 72 -3.46 -0.08 10.79
N LEU A 73 -3.62 1.07 11.46
CA LEU A 73 -4.93 1.68 11.71
C LEU A 73 -5.62 2.16 10.42
N MET A 74 -4.86 2.79 9.51
CA MET A 74 -5.40 3.33 8.26
C MET A 74 -5.73 2.23 7.25
N VAL A 75 -4.92 1.17 7.17
CA VAL A 75 -5.13 0.07 6.20
C VAL A 75 -6.21 -0.90 6.68
N VAL A 76 -6.08 -1.40 7.91
CA VAL A 76 -7.01 -2.41 8.46
C VAL A 76 -8.28 -1.77 8.97
N GLY A 77 -8.16 -0.68 9.71
CA GLY A 77 -9.29 0.04 10.28
C GLY A 77 -10.02 0.98 9.30
N ASN A 78 -9.58 1.06 8.04
CA ASN A 78 -10.17 1.96 7.04
C ASN A 78 -10.40 3.38 7.56
N TYR A 79 -9.35 4.01 8.08
CA TYR A 79 -9.45 5.33 8.73
C TYR A 79 -10.50 5.36 9.86
N LEU A 80 -10.55 4.32 10.69
CA LEU A 80 -11.49 4.11 11.81
C LEU A 80 -12.93 3.76 11.40
N ARG A 81 -13.20 3.51 10.11
CA ARG A 81 -14.53 3.11 9.63
C ARG A 81 -14.82 1.61 9.79
N ASP A 82 -13.77 0.79 9.82
CA ASP A 82 -13.88 -0.67 9.96
C ASP A 82 -13.52 -1.10 11.39
N VAL A 83 -14.52 -1.06 12.28
CA VAL A 83 -14.38 -1.47 13.67
C VAL A 83 -13.99 -2.95 13.80
N GLN A 84 -14.52 -3.81 12.95
CA GLN A 84 -14.21 -5.23 12.96
C GLN A 84 -12.75 -5.48 12.55
N GLY A 85 -12.23 -4.73 11.58
CA GLY A 85 -10.81 -4.72 11.22
C GLY A 85 -9.93 -4.30 12.39
N ILE A 86 -10.30 -3.24 13.12
CA ILE A 86 -9.56 -2.77 14.30
C ILE A 86 -9.56 -3.84 15.40
N LEU A 87 -10.70 -4.45 15.70
CA LEU A 87 -10.81 -5.51 16.69
C LEU A 87 -9.94 -6.73 16.33
N SER A 88 -9.78 -7.03 15.03
CA SER A 88 -8.93 -8.13 14.57
C SER A 88 -7.44 -7.95 14.91
N ILE A 89 -6.96 -6.69 14.96
CA ILE A 89 -5.58 -6.36 15.36
C ILE A 89 -5.44 -6.12 16.87
N GLY A 90 -6.53 -5.97 17.60
CA GLY A 90 -6.55 -5.73 19.05
C GLY A 90 -5.70 -6.72 19.85
N PRO A 91 -5.86 -8.04 19.68
CA PRO A 91 -5.05 -9.05 20.40
C PRO A 91 -3.54 -8.92 20.14
N LEU A 92 -3.16 -8.55 18.91
CA LEU A 92 -1.77 -8.29 18.55
C LEU A 92 -1.24 -7.05 19.28
N GLY A 93 -2.01 -5.95 19.27
CA GLY A 93 -1.64 -4.71 19.96
C GLY A 93 -1.44 -4.93 21.47
N VAL A 94 -2.35 -5.66 22.12
CA VAL A 94 -2.22 -6.01 23.55
C VAL A 94 -0.96 -6.85 23.81
N ARG A 95 -0.68 -7.84 22.95
CA ARG A 95 0.53 -8.67 23.07
C ARG A 95 1.82 -7.84 22.90
N MET A 96 1.81 -6.87 21.99
CA MET A 96 2.95 -5.97 21.80
C MET A 96 3.16 -5.05 23.01
N LEU A 97 2.08 -4.52 23.60
CA LEU A 97 2.12 -3.73 24.83
C LEU A 97 2.71 -4.52 26.00
N LEU A 98 2.20 -5.73 26.25
CA LEU A 98 2.67 -6.60 27.32
C LEU A 98 4.15 -6.99 27.19
N ARG A 99 4.67 -7.03 25.97
CA ARG A 99 6.07 -7.33 25.66
C ARG A 99 6.97 -6.10 25.59
N GLY A 100 6.45 -4.91 25.84
CA GLY A 100 7.21 -3.65 25.74
C GLY A 100 7.69 -3.32 24.32
N LYS A 101 7.08 -3.93 23.30
CA LYS A 101 7.46 -3.76 21.88
C LYS A 101 6.52 -2.84 21.10
N PHE A 102 5.67 -2.12 21.79
CA PHE A 102 4.77 -1.17 21.14
C PHE A 102 5.53 0.11 20.75
N PRO A 103 5.50 0.53 19.47
CA PRO A 103 6.21 1.72 19.02
C PRO A 103 5.48 2.98 19.48
N PHE A 104 5.89 3.58 20.60
CA PHE A 104 5.25 4.79 21.13
C PHE A 104 5.70 6.08 20.43
N SER A 105 6.92 6.11 19.90
CA SER A 105 7.49 7.27 19.20
C SER A 105 7.67 7.00 17.72
N PHE A 106 7.54 8.03 16.93
CA PHE A 106 7.86 8.01 15.50
C PHE A 106 8.73 9.23 15.21
N GLU A 107 9.91 8.98 14.69
CA GLU A 107 10.83 10.03 14.26
C GLU A 107 10.82 10.11 12.73
N PRO A 108 10.46 11.27 12.15
CA PRO A 108 10.53 11.46 10.71
C PRO A 108 11.98 11.34 10.22
N SER A 109 12.17 10.81 9.00
CA SER A 109 13.47 10.77 8.37
C SER A 109 14.02 12.17 8.11
N GLU A 110 15.33 12.38 8.25
CA GLU A 110 15.99 13.65 7.89
C GLU A 110 15.72 14.05 6.43
N GLY A 111 15.60 13.06 5.52
CA GLY A 111 15.29 13.25 4.10
C GLY A 111 13.82 13.51 3.77
N THR A 112 12.92 13.67 4.74
CA THR A 112 11.46 13.81 4.52
C THR A 112 11.10 14.90 3.52
N LYS A 113 11.78 16.06 3.56
CA LYS A 113 11.52 17.18 2.64
C LYS A 113 11.86 16.81 1.20
N THR A 114 12.99 16.14 0.99
CA THR A 114 13.43 15.69 -0.34
C THR A 114 12.50 14.62 -0.91
N VAL A 115 12.11 13.65 -0.09
CA VAL A 115 11.16 12.60 -0.48
C VAL A 115 9.80 13.21 -0.86
N ARG A 116 9.31 14.16 -0.08
CA ARG A 116 8.05 14.86 -0.36
C ARG A 116 8.11 15.62 -1.70
N SER A 117 9.16 16.41 -1.93
CA SER A 117 9.32 17.15 -3.18
C SER A 117 9.41 16.23 -4.39
N LEU A 118 10.10 15.10 -4.26
CA LEU A 118 10.21 14.09 -5.32
C LEU A 118 8.83 13.50 -5.66
N ILE A 119 8.08 13.08 -4.65
CA ILE A 119 6.74 12.50 -4.86
C ILE A 119 5.80 13.54 -5.49
N GLU A 120 5.85 14.80 -5.03
CA GLU A 120 5.04 15.88 -5.59
C GLU A 120 5.38 16.18 -7.05
N SER A 121 6.67 16.19 -7.39
CA SER A 121 7.13 16.37 -8.77
C SER A 121 6.62 15.24 -9.69
N VAL A 122 6.71 13.98 -9.25
CA VAL A 122 6.19 12.84 -10.02
C VAL A 122 4.67 12.93 -10.17
N GLN A 123 3.94 13.26 -9.10
CA GLN A 123 2.49 13.40 -9.15
C GLN A 123 2.02 14.56 -10.04
N SER A 124 2.80 15.64 -10.16
CA SER A 124 2.49 16.74 -11.10
C SER A 124 2.67 16.29 -12.55
N LEU A 125 3.78 15.60 -12.85
CA LEU A 125 4.03 15.05 -14.18
C LEU A 125 2.96 14.01 -14.63
N GLU A 126 2.46 13.21 -13.69
CA GLU A 126 1.37 12.26 -13.98
C GLU A 126 0.04 12.96 -14.30
N LYS A 127 -0.23 14.12 -13.70
CA LYS A 127 -1.44 14.90 -13.97
C LYS A 127 -1.40 15.66 -15.31
N GLU A 128 -0.20 15.98 -15.77
CA GLU A 128 0.01 16.68 -17.07
C GLU A 128 0.01 15.70 -18.26
N LYS A 129 0.03 14.41 -18.00
CA LYS A 129 -0.09 13.40 -19.06
C LYS A 129 -1.52 13.37 -19.60
N PRO A 130 -1.73 13.60 -20.92
CA PRO A 130 -3.05 13.62 -21.54
C PRO A 130 -3.75 12.27 -21.51
#